data_9d103537f1d4720b920564706ee8064e
#
_entry.id   9d103537f1d4720b920564706ee8064e
#
_cell.length_a   1.000
_cell.length_b   1.000
_cell.length_c   1.000
_cell.angle_alpha   90.00
_cell.angle_beta   90.00
_cell.angle_gamma   90.00
#
_symmetry.space_group_name_H-M   'P 1'
#
loop_
_entity.id
_entity.type
_entity.pdbx_description
1 polymer ?
#
loop_
_entity_poly.entity_id
_entity_poly.type
_entity_poly.pdbx_seq_one_letter_code
_entity_poly.pdbx_strand_id
1 'polypeptide(L)'
;NPNVPAPDCVREEIEKLLVKVPAQQLHGYTSAAGAPEVRNAVADYIRAAFGVSARADLIYMTCGAAASLSIVLHALCEKGDEFVIVTPCFPEYRVFIEAAGGRVTEARANEAFHLDLAALDRAVGTRTKGVIINSPNNPTGVVYGEEEICALAELLKRKSAEKGAPVVLIADEPYRELTYGARVPYLPKYYADTIVCYSFSKSLSLAGERIGYISVSPACAGAEDLFAAVCGAGRSLGYVCAPALFQRVCAACLGKSSSLRAYEENRDLLYNALTEYGFSCIRPDGAFYLFIKSPEEDAAAFCARAKAYELLLV
;
A
#
# COMPACT_ATOMS: atom_id res chain seq x y z
N ASN A 1 -13.39 -4.42 -6.13
CA ASN A 1 -12.80 -3.83 -7.35
C ASN A 1 -13.23 -2.38 -7.48
N PRO A 2 -12.36 -1.47 -7.96
CA PRO A 2 -12.79 -0.12 -8.29
C PRO A 2 -13.87 -0.20 -9.39
N ASN A 3 -14.99 0.47 -9.14
CA ASN A 3 -16.15 0.48 -10.05
C ASN A 3 -16.32 1.82 -10.77
N VAL A 4 -15.33 2.69 -10.66
CA VAL A 4 -15.28 3.98 -11.34
C VAL A 4 -14.37 3.89 -12.55
N PRO A 5 -14.65 4.62 -13.64
CA PRO A 5 -13.79 4.64 -14.82
C PRO A 5 -12.41 5.22 -14.49
N ALA A 6 -11.40 4.80 -15.26
CA ALA A 6 -10.11 5.47 -15.24
C ALA A 6 -10.27 6.94 -15.67
N PRO A 7 -9.43 7.87 -15.16
CA PRO A 7 -9.46 9.27 -15.61
C PRO A 7 -9.05 9.37 -17.09
N ASP A 8 -9.59 10.39 -17.78
CA ASP A 8 -9.41 10.57 -19.24
C ASP A 8 -7.94 10.60 -19.66
N CYS A 9 -7.06 11.14 -18.82
CA CYS A 9 -5.62 11.18 -19.09
C CYS A 9 -5.01 9.80 -19.36
N VAL A 10 -5.57 8.73 -18.85
CA VAL A 10 -5.11 7.34 -19.11
C VAL A 10 -5.34 6.98 -20.57
N ARG A 11 -6.56 7.22 -21.07
CA ARG A 11 -6.91 6.96 -22.46
C ARG A 11 -6.13 7.84 -23.42
N GLU A 12 -6.07 9.12 -23.12
CA GLU A 12 -5.34 10.12 -23.94
C GLU A 12 -3.86 9.75 -24.07
N GLU A 13 -3.23 9.32 -22.97
CA GLU A 13 -1.81 8.94 -23.03
C GLU A 13 -1.60 7.60 -23.75
N ILE A 14 -2.50 6.62 -23.62
CA ILE A 14 -2.45 5.39 -24.41
C ILE A 14 -2.51 5.70 -25.90
N GLU A 15 -3.49 6.50 -26.35
CA GLU A 15 -3.67 6.89 -27.75
C GLU A 15 -2.42 7.63 -28.27
N LYS A 16 -1.89 8.55 -27.48
CA LYS A 16 -0.67 9.30 -27.81
C LYS A 16 0.56 8.38 -27.95
N LEU A 17 0.76 7.45 -27.01
CA LEU A 17 1.89 6.53 -27.02
C LEU A 17 1.83 5.58 -28.22
N LEU A 18 0.65 5.07 -28.57
CA LEU A 18 0.46 4.19 -29.73
C LEU A 18 0.81 4.88 -31.06
N VAL A 19 0.63 6.19 -31.15
CA VAL A 19 0.96 6.96 -32.37
C VAL A 19 2.42 7.41 -32.39
N LYS A 20 2.98 7.81 -31.22
CA LYS A 20 4.26 8.52 -31.17
C LYS A 20 5.47 7.64 -30.88
N VAL A 21 5.26 6.48 -30.25
CA VAL A 21 6.36 5.61 -29.81
C VAL A 21 6.42 4.37 -30.71
N PRO A 22 7.59 4.03 -31.29
CA PRO A 22 7.75 2.82 -32.06
C PRO A 22 7.35 1.57 -31.28
N ALA A 23 6.67 0.63 -31.92
CA ALA A 23 6.12 -0.58 -31.29
C ALA A 23 7.18 -1.38 -30.51
N GLN A 24 8.41 -1.48 -31.03
CA GLN A 24 9.51 -2.19 -30.35
C GLN A 24 9.90 -1.52 -29.02
N GLN A 25 9.81 -0.19 -28.91
CA GLN A 25 10.08 0.52 -27.65
C GLN A 25 8.88 0.48 -26.72
N LEU A 26 7.66 0.46 -27.27
CA LEU A 26 6.44 0.49 -26.49
C LEU A 26 6.15 -0.86 -25.82
N HIS A 27 6.44 -1.96 -26.52
CA HIS A 27 6.17 -3.33 -26.10
C HIS A 27 7.42 -4.13 -25.74
N GLY A 28 8.60 -3.54 -25.89
CA GLY A 28 9.87 -4.15 -25.53
C GLY A 28 10.09 -4.24 -24.03
N TYR A 29 11.01 -5.10 -23.61
CA TYR A 29 11.47 -5.15 -22.23
C TYR A 29 12.09 -3.81 -21.83
N THR A 30 11.75 -3.33 -20.63
CA THR A 30 12.49 -2.27 -19.94
C THR A 30 13.63 -2.86 -19.12
N SER A 31 14.44 -2.01 -18.48
CA SER A 31 15.32 -2.50 -17.40
C SER A 31 14.47 -3.17 -16.31
N ALA A 32 15.06 -4.10 -15.56
CA ALA A 32 14.33 -4.85 -14.50
C ALA A 32 13.67 -3.94 -13.49
N ALA A 33 14.35 -2.85 -13.10
CA ALA A 33 13.80 -1.86 -12.16
C ALA A 33 12.76 -0.91 -12.79
N GLY A 34 12.52 -1.00 -14.10
CA GLY A 34 11.62 -0.12 -14.85
C GLY A 34 12.36 0.89 -15.71
N ALA A 35 11.64 1.51 -16.65
CA ALA A 35 12.18 2.49 -17.57
C ALA A 35 12.75 3.71 -16.81
N PRO A 36 13.99 4.16 -17.12
CA PRO A 36 14.63 5.26 -16.38
C PRO A 36 13.80 6.55 -16.37
N GLU A 37 13.16 6.89 -17.48
CA GLU A 37 12.30 8.07 -17.61
C GLU A 37 11.09 7.98 -16.67
N VAL A 38 10.52 6.79 -16.49
CA VAL A 38 9.39 6.53 -15.58
C VAL A 38 9.83 6.66 -14.12
N ARG A 39 10.96 6.05 -13.75
CA ARG A 39 11.51 6.15 -12.40
C ARG A 39 11.87 7.59 -12.03
N ASN A 40 12.41 8.37 -12.97
CA ASN A 40 12.64 9.80 -12.78
C ASN A 40 11.33 10.55 -12.54
N ALA A 41 10.28 10.32 -13.35
CA ALA A 41 8.99 10.96 -13.18
C ALA A 41 8.36 10.63 -11.81
N VAL A 42 8.45 9.38 -11.34
CA VAL A 42 7.98 8.99 -10.00
C VAL A 42 8.77 9.70 -8.90
N ALA A 43 10.11 9.79 -9.02
CA ALA A 43 10.93 10.50 -8.05
C ALA A 43 10.62 12.00 -8.01
N ASP A 44 10.43 12.63 -9.18
CA ASP A 44 10.04 14.04 -9.30
C ASP A 44 8.68 14.29 -8.64
N TYR A 45 7.71 13.42 -8.91
CA TYR A 45 6.39 13.48 -8.29
C TYR A 45 6.46 13.38 -6.76
N ILE A 46 7.19 12.41 -6.23
CA ILE A 46 7.34 12.22 -4.77
C ILE A 46 7.95 13.50 -4.14
N ARG A 47 8.99 14.06 -4.75
CA ARG A 47 9.62 15.31 -4.27
C ARG A 47 8.64 16.48 -4.27
N ALA A 48 7.91 16.65 -5.36
CA ALA A 48 6.98 17.76 -5.53
C ALA A 48 5.74 17.64 -4.63
N ALA A 49 5.16 16.44 -4.54
CA ALA A 49 3.90 16.21 -3.82
C ALA A 49 4.09 16.15 -2.29
N PHE A 50 5.20 15.60 -1.80
CA PHE A 50 5.39 15.31 -0.38
C PHE A 50 6.52 16.12 0.27
N GLY A 51 7.34 16.83 -0.50
CA GLY A 51 8.44 17.66 0.02
C GLY A 51 9.56 16.84 0.67
N VAL A 52 9.79 15.62 0.23
CA VAL A 52 10.83 14.72 0.73
C VAL A 52 11.86 14.40 -0.35
N SER A 53 13.04 13.93 0.06
CA SER A 53 14.02 13.41 -0.88
C SER A 53 13.53 12.11 -1.51
N ALA A 54 13.69 11.97 -2.82
CA ALA A 54 13.44 10.75 -3.57
C ALA A 54 14.46 10.64 -4.73
N ARG A 55 14.93 9.42 -4.98
CA ARG A 55 15.94 9.13 -6.00
C ARG A 55 15.39 8.09 -6.97
N ALA A 56 15.54 8.34 -8.27
CA ALA A 56 15.08 7.43 -9.32
C ALA A 56 15.79 6.06 -9.29
N ASP A 57 17.04 6.02 -8.85
CA ASP A 57 17.82 4.79 -8.69
C ASP A 57 17.42 3.95 -7.46
N LEU A 58 16.53 4.48 -6.61
CA LEU A 58 15.89 3.76 -5.49
C LEU A 58 14.39 3.47 -5.74
N ILE A 59 13.94 3.55 -7.00
CA ILE A 59 12.56 3.22 -7.41
C ILE A 59 12.58 1.97 -8.29
N TYR A 60 11.71 1.01 -7.97
CA TYR A 60 11.51 -0.22 -8.70
C TYR A 60 10.04 -0.31 -9.16
N MET A 61 9.80 -0.34 -10.47
CA MET A 61 8.46 -0.51 -11.04
C MET A 61 8.00 -1.96 -10.90
N THR A 62 6.75 -2.17 -10.43
CA THR A 62 6.23 -3.49 -10.07
C THR A 62 4.92 -3.82 -10.76
N CYS A 63 4.50 -5.09 -10.62
CA CYS A 63 3.17 -5.56 -11.06
C CYS A 63 2.10 -5.30 -9.98
N GLY A 64 2.07 -4.08 -9.40
CA GLY A 64 1.14 -3.66 -8.36
C GLY A 64 1.62 -3.94 -6.93
N ALA A 65 0.87 -3.45 -5.92
CA ALA A 65 1.28 -3.49 -4.52
C ALA A 65 1.50 -4.91 -3.97
N ALA A 66 0.72 -5.90 -4.39
CA ALA A 66 0.92 -7.29 -3.96
C ALA A 66 2.31 -7.83 -4.38
N ALA A 67 2.73 -7.54 -5.62
CA ALA A 67 4.08 -7.86 -6.09
C ALA A 67 5.14 -7.05 -5.32
N SER A 68 4.88 -5.75 -5.06
CA SER A 68 5.76 -4.89 -4.27
C SER A 68 6.01 -5.47 -2.87
N LEU A 69 4.94 -5.85 -2.17
CA LEU A 69 5.02 -6.44 -0.83
C LEU A 69 5.77 -7.78 -0.85
N SER A 70 5.45 -8.67 -1.79
CA SER A 70 6.16 -9.95 -1.92
C SER A 70 7.65 -9.72 -2.17
N ILE A 71 8.02 -8.81 -3.05
CA ILE A 71 9.41 -8.48 -3.36
C ILE A 71 10.13 -7.91 -2.12
N VAL A 72 9.51 -6.93 -1.44
CA VAL A 72 10.11 -6.29 -0.25
C VAL A 72 10.30 -7.29 0.88
N LEU A 73 9.30 -8.12 1.13
CA LEU A 73 9.39 -9.14 2.17
C LEU A 73 10.49 -10.16 1.87
N HIS A 74 10.61 -10.63 0.63
CA HIS A 74 11.71 -11.52 0.24
C HIS A 74 13.09 -10.85 0.27
N ALA A 75 13.18 -9.55 0.01
CA ALA A 75 14.42 -8.79 0.09
C ALA A 75 14.91 -8.60 1.54
N LEU A 76 13.97 -8.47 2.48
CA LEU A 76 14.26 -8.20 3.89
C LEU A 76 14.41 -9.45 4.74
N CYS A 77 13.69 -10.54 4.40
CA CYS A 77 13.48 -11.66 5.29
C CYS A 77 14.64 -12.66 5.28
N GLU A 78 15.16 -12.97 6.46
CA GLU A 78 15.92 -14.18 6.72
C GLU A 78 15.04 -15.19 7.47
N LYS A 79 15.42 -16.45 7.43
CA LYS A 79 14.62 -17.52 8.07
C LYS A 79 14.40 -17.25 9.56
N GLY A 80 13.15 -17.08 9.94
CA GLY A 80 12.72 -16.86 11.33
C GLY A 80 12.62 -15.41 11.74
N ASP A 81 12.88 -14.47 10.84
CA ASP A 81 12.57 -13.06 11.03
C ASP A 81 11.07 -12.84 11.25
N GLU A 82 10.73 -11.82 12.01
CA GLU A 82 9.36 -11.48 12.34
C GLU A 82 8.95 -10.18 11.66
N PHE A 83 7.71 -10.15 11.18
CA PHE A 83 7.07 -8.95 10.66
C PHE A 83 5.82 -8.67 11.46
N VAL A 84 5.68 -7.42 11.91
CA VAL A 84 4.50 -6.98 12.65
C VAL A 84 3.46 -6.43 11.67
N ILE A 85 2.23 -6.89 11.82
CA ILE A 85 1.04 -6.37 11.12
C ILE A 85 0.07 -5.78 12.14
N VAL A 86 -0.64 -4.71 11.76
CA VAL A 86 -1.68 -4.11 12.60
C VAL A 86 -3.02 -4.69 12.19
N THR A 87 -3.69 -5.39 13.12
CA THR A 87 -4.99 -6.03 12.85
C THR A 87 -6.16 -5.17 13.32
N PRO A 88 -7.32 -5.14 12.59
CA PRO A 88 -7.61 -5.88 11.35
C PRO A 88 -6.83 -5.33 10.14
N CYS A 89 -6.48 -6.22 9.20
CA CYS A 89 -5.62 -5.89 8.05
C CYS A 89 -5.98 -6.72 6.82
N PHE A 90 -5.33 -6.42 5.71
CA PHE A 90 -5.40 -7.22 4.49
C PHE A 90 -4.88 -8.64 4.76
N PRO A 91 -5.71 -9.69 4.56
CA PRO A 91 -5.37 -11.06 5.00
C PRO A 91 -4.11 -11.64 4.36
N GLU A 92 -3.80 -11.22 3.12
CA GLU A 92 -2.67 -11.73 2.35
C GLU A 92 -1.31 -11.29 2.90
N TYR A 93 -1.23 -10.33 3.82
CA TYR A 93 0.04 -10.02 4.49
C TYR A 93 0.65 -11.25 5.14
N ARG A 94 -0.16 -12.08 5.81
CA ARG A 94 0.29 -13.35 6.39
C ARG A 94 0.89 -14.27 5.33
N VAL A 95 0.17 -14.43 4.21
CA VAL A 95 0.62 -15.29 3.10
C VAL A 95 1.94 -14.81 2.53
N PHE A 96 2.11 -13.50 2.33
CA PHE A 96 3.35 -12.95 1.76
C PHE A 96 4.53 -13.08 2.73
N ILE A 97 4.32 -12.83 4.03
CA ILE A 97 5.35 -12.98 5.07
C ILE A 97 5.80 -14.44 5.19
N GLU A 98 4.85 -15.37 5.29
CA GLU A 98 5.14 -16.80 5.41
C GLU A 98 5.81 -17.37 4.15
N ALA A 99 5.39 -16.91 2.95
CA ALA A 99 6.03 -17.29 1.70
C ALA A 99 7.48 -16.78 1.59
N ALA A 100 7.81 -15.65 2.21
CA ALA A 100 9.18 -15.15 2.32
C ALA A 100 10.02 -15.89 3.38
N GLY A 101 9.44 -16.82 4.16
CA GLY A 101 10.10 -17.55 5.25
C GLY A 101 10.06 -16.85 6.61
N GLY A 102 9.34 -15.74 6.71
CA GLY A 102 9.14 -14.96 7.93
C GLY A 102 8.02 -15.50 8.81
N ARG A 103 7.87 -14.86 9.97
CA ARG A 103 6.78 -15.10 10.93
C ARG A 103 5.97 -13.84 11.13
N VAL A 104 4.67 -14.00 11.31
CA VAL A 104 3.76 -12.90 11.60
C VAL A 104 3.65 -12.70 13.11
N THR A 105 3.79 -11.45 13.54
CA THR A 105 3.40 -10.98 14.87
C THR A 105 2.29 -9.94 14.70
N GLU A 106 1.22 -10.07 15.47
CA GLU A 106 0.07 -9.17 15.38
C GLU A 106 0.10 -8.11 16.48
N ALA A 107 -0.12 -6.86 16.08
CA ALA A 107 -0.45 -5.76 16.99
C ALA A 107 -1.91 -5.38 16.74
N ARG A 108 -2.77 -5.54 17.75
CA ARG A 108 -4.18 -5.19 17.61
C ARG A 108 -4.35 -3.67 17.64
N ALA A 109 -5.11 -3.11 16.70
CA ALA A 109 -5.54 -1.73 16.75
C ALA A 109 -6.46 -1.47 17.95
N ASN A 110 -6.65 -0.20 18.32
CA ASN A 110 -7.62 0.17 19.34
C ASN A 110 -9.08 -0.01 18.85
N GLU A 111 -10.05 0.29 19.70
CA GLU A 111 -11.49 0.11 19.39
C GLU A 111 -11.97 0.97 18.20
N ALA A 112 -11.31 2.08 17.93
CA ALA A 112 -11.56 2.94 16.77
C ALA A 112 -10.72 2.57 15.54
N PHE A 113 -10.02 1.43 15.57
CA PHE A 113 -9.10 0.92 14.55
C PHE A 113 -7.88 1.80 14.27
N HIS A 114 -7.57 2.75 15.14
CA HIS A 114 -6.31 3.50 15.13
C HIS A 114 -5.17 2.71 15.77
N LEU A 115 -3.92 3.18 15.59
CA LEU A 115 -2.75 2.51 16.11
C LEU A 115 -2.77 2.43 17.66
N ASP A 116 -2.69 1.23 18.21
CA ASP A 116 -2.39 1.01 19.63
C ASP A 116 -0.87 0.91 19.78
N LEU A 117 -0.26 2.01 20.20
CA LEU A 117 1.20 2.09 20.38
C LEU A 117 1.71 1.14 21.46
N ALA A 118 0.91 0.86 22.48
CA ALA A 118 1.29 -0.10 23.51
C ALA A 118 1.29 -1.54 22.98
N ALA A 119 0.31 -1.89 22.12
CA ALA A 119 0.28 -3.18 21.44
C ALA A 119 1.46 -3.30 20.47
N LEU A 120 1.77 -2.25 19.71
CA LEU A 120 2.93 -2.21 18.81
C LEU A 120 4.25 -2.32 19.57
N ASP A 121 4.39 -1.64 20.69
CA ASP A 121 5.59 -1.73 21.54
C ASP A 121 5.86 -3.16 22.05
N ARG A 122 4.81 -3.87 22.43
CA ARG A 122 4.90 -5.28 22.83
C ARG A 122 5.19 -6.23 21.65
N ALA A 123 4.65 -5.91 20.47
CA ALA A 123 4.79 -6.75 19.28
C ALA A 123 6.17 -6.63 18.62
N VAL A 124 6.79 -5.43 18.66
CA VAL A 124 8.11 -5.19 18.06
C VAL A 124 9.21 -5.69 19.00
N GLY A 125 9.76 -6.85 18.67
CA GLY A 125 10.82 -7.52 19.43
C GLY A 125 12.17 -7.53 18.71
N THR A 126 13.13 -8.25 19.30
CA THR A 126 14.52 -8.33 18.78
C THR A 126 14.63 -9.01 17.40
N ARG A 127 13.67 -9.86 17.04
CA ARG A 127 13.61 -10.52 15.72
C ARG A 127 12.75 -9.77 14.71
N THR A 128 12.10 -8.69 15.10
CA THR A 128 11.26 -7.92 14.20
C THR A 128 12.11 -7.24 13.13
N LYS A 129 11.90 -7.62 11.87
CA LYS A 129 12.58 -7.05 10.71
C LYS A 129 11.83 -5.82 10.17
N GLY A 130 10.52 -5.88 10.21
CA GLY A 130 9.70 -4.77 9.72
C GLY A 130 8.30 -4.74 10.30
N VAL A 131 7.65 -3.58 10.11
CA VAL A 131 6.25 -3.32 10.47
C VAL A 131 5.51 -2.89 9.20
N ILE A 132 4.37 -3.50 8.90
CA ILE A 132 3.53 -3.14 7.75
C ILE A 132 2.43 -2.20 8.22
N ILE A 133 2.33 -1.04 7.58
CA ILE A 133 1.28 -0.05 7.80
C ILE A 133 0.54 0.19 6.48
N ASN A 134 -0.79 0.13 6.54
CA ASN A 134 -1.68 0.40 5.43
C ASN A 134 -2.65 1.54 5.81
N SER A 135 -2.52 2.68 5.14
CA SER A 135 -3.36 3.87 5.39
C SER A 135 -3.60 4.63 4.08
N PRO A 136 -4.87 4.86 3.70
CA PRO A 136 -6.12 4.36 4.28
C PRO A 136 -6.16 2.85 4.41
N ASN A 137 -6.72 2.35 5.52
CA ASN A 137 -6.63 0.95 5.90
C ASN A 137 -7.66 0.07 5.17
N ASN A 138 -7.23 -1.09 4.75
CA ASN A 138 -8.06 -2.22 4.36
C ASN A 138 -8.08 -3.25 5.52
N PRO A 139 -9.21 -3.51 6.18
CA PRO A 139 -10.60 -3.28 5.73
C PRO A 139 -11.33 -2.10 6.42
N THR A 140 -10.71 -1.35 7.31
CA THR A 140 -11.42 -0.43 8.21
C THR A 140 -11.77 0.92 7.59
N GLY A 141 -11.02 1.34 6.56
CA GLY A 141 -11.14 2.66 5.95
C GLY A 141 -10.57 3.81 6.79
N VAL A 142 -9.95 3.52 7.93
CA VAL A 142 -9.35 4.54 8.82
C VAL A 142 -8.08 5.09 8.19
N VAL A 143 -7.85 6.39 8.35
CA VAL A 143 -6.60 7.07 8.00
C VAL A 143 -5.83 7.38 9.27
N TYR A 144 -4.60 6.88 9.38
CA TYR A 144 -3.74 7.20 10.51
C TYR A 144 -3.22 8.64 10.40
N GLY A 145 -3.46 9.42 11.44
CA GLY A 145 -3.11 10.84 11.48
C GLY A 145 -1.60 11.09 11.66
N GLU A 146 -1.20 12.35 11.47
CA GLU A 146 0.21 12.75 11.58
C GLU A 146 0.78 12.48 12.98
N GLU A 147 0.00 12.72 14.03
CA GLU A 147 0.43 12.47 15.43
C GLU A 147 0.68 10.98 15.68
N GLU A 148 -0.17 10.10 15.17
CA GLU A 148 -0.01 8.65 15.29
C GLU A 148 1.25 8.18 14.56
N ILE A 149 1.48 8.70 13.35
CA ILE A 149 2.67 8.37 12.55
C ILE A 149 3.95 8.89 13.21
N CYS A 150 3.94 10.09 13.79
CA CYS A 150 5.06 10.60 14.58
C CYS A 150 5.37 9.70 15.78
N ALA A 151 4.34 9.30 16.52
CA ALA A 151 4.51 8.43 17.67
C ALA A 151 5.00 7.02 17.29
N LEU A 152 4.50 6.47 16.19
CA LEU A 152 5.02 5.21 15.60
C LEU A 152 6.50 5.36 15.21
N ALA A 153 6.86 6.45 14.54
CA ALA A 153 8.26 6.72 14.15
C ALA A 153 9.21 6.75 15.35
N GLU A 154 8.82 7.42 16.45
CA GLU A 154 9.61 7.44 17.68
C GLU A 154 9.72 6.06 18.33
N LEU A 155 8.64 5.28 18.33
CA LEU A 155 8.66 3.89 18.80
C LEU A 155 9.64 3.06 17.97
N LEU A 156 9.59 3.14 16.64
CA LEU A 156 10.48 2.38 15.78
C LEU A 156 11.94 2.80 15.89
N LYS A 157 12.24 4.10 16.06
CA LYS A 157 13.59 4.60 16.34
C LYS A 157 14.16 4.00 17.63
N ARG A 158 13.37 4.00 18.70
CA ARG A 158 13.76 3.41 19.98
C ARG A 158 14.03 1.91 19.85
N LYS A 159 13.09 1.17 19.22
CA LYS A 159 13.22 -0.28 19.00
C LYS A 159 14.41 -0.64 18.13
N SER A 160 14.70 0.16 17.11
CA SER A 160 15.88 -0.02 16.25
C SER A 160 17.17 0.18 17.03
N ALA A 161 17.22 1.19 17.92
CA ALA A 161 18.36 1.44 18.79
C ALA A 161 18.56 0.30 19.81
N GLU A 162 17.50 -0.16 20.45
CA GLU A 162 17.51 -1.31 21.38
C GLU A 162 18.01 -2.59 20.71
N LYS A 163 17.60 -2.81 19.46
CA LYS A 163 17.98 -3.97 18.65
C LYS A 163 19.41 -3.87 18.08
N GLY A 164 19.93 -2.65 17.89
CA GLY A 164 21.18 -2.38 17.18
C GLY A 164 21.08 -2.55 15.65
N ALA A 165 19.87 -2.58 15.10
CA ALA A 165 19.60 -2.70 13.67
C ALA A 165 18.24 -2.08 13.33
N PRO A 166 18.03 -1.54 12.09
CA PRO A 166 16.79 -0.92 11.70
C PRO A 166 15.60 -1.89 11.78
N VAL A 167 14.47 -1.39 12.25
CA VAL A 167 13.14 -1.99 12.04
C VAL A 167 12.51 -1.25 10.86
N VAL A 168 12.37 -1.92 9.71
CA VAL A 168 11.91 -1.28 8.49
C VAL A 168 10.40 -1.02 8.55
N LEU A 169 9.98 0.20 8.23
CA LEU A 169 8.57 0.54 8.06
C LEU A 169 8.16 0.29 6.60
N ILE A 170 7.26 -0.65 6.38
CA ILE A 170 6.73 -1.00 5.06
C ILE A 170 5.37 -0.31 4.93
N ALA A 171 5.33 0.73 4.08
CA ALA A 171 4.13 1.49 3.78
C ALA A 171 3.39 0.86 2.60
N ASP A 172 2.26 0.21 2.86
CA ASP A 172 1.35 -0.28 1.82
C ASP A 172 0.32 0.81 1.47
N GLU A 173 0.49 1.46 0.30
CA GLU A 173 -0.23 2.68 -0.06
C GLU A 173 -1.07 2.57 -1.34
N PRO A 174 -1.90 1.55 -1.54
CA PRO A 174 -2.75 1.46 -2.72
C PRO A 174 -3.96 2.40 -2.68
N TYR A 175 -4.29 2.98 -1.51
CA TYR A 175 -5.48 3.82 -1.28
C TYR A 175 -5.14 5.28 -0.98
N ARG A 176 -3.89 5.71 -1.11
CA ARG A 176 -3.42 7.06 -0.72
C ARG A 176 -4.30 8.19 -1.23
N GLU A 177 -4.77 8.12 -2.48
CA GLU A 177 -5.61 9.14 -3.11
C GLU A 177 -7.12 8.95 -2.83
N LEU A 178 -7.50 7.82 -2.25
CA LEU A 178 -8.89 7.51 -1.92
C LEU A 178 -9.22 7.95 -0.51
N THR A 179 -9.39 9.25 -0.31
CA THR A 179 -9.75 9.85 0.98
C THR A 179 -10.95 10.77 0.86
N TYR A 180 -11.70 10.88 1.91
CA TYR A 180 -12.91 11.69 2.02
C TYR A 180 -12.65 12.92 2.90
N GLY A 181 -11.68 13.74 2.48
CA GLY A 181 -11.23 14.94 3.20
C GLY A 181 -10.08 14.71 4.19
N ALA A 182 -9.75 13.46 4.53
CA ALA A 182 -8.61 13.15 5.38
C ALA A 182 -7.28 13.32 4.63
N ARG A 183 -6.25 13.80 5.34
CA ARG A 183 -4.90 13.90 4.81
C ARG A 183 -4.10 12.67 5.23
N VAL A 184 -3.54 11.95 4.24
CA VAL A 184 -2.68 10.79 4.49
C VAL A 184 -1.22 11.27 4.64
N PRO A 185 -0.58 11.07 5.81
CA PRO A 185 0.83 11.37 5.98
C PRO A 185 1.70 10.51 5.05
N TYR A 186 2.77 11.10 4.48
CA TYR A 186 3.74 10.33 3.70
C TYR A 186 4.84 9.82 4.65
N LEU A 187 4.85 8.52 4.91
CA LEU A 187 5.62 7.90 5.98
C LEU A 187 7.13 8.19 5.94
N PRO A 188 7.81 8.22 4.75
CA PRO A 188 9.23 8.56 4.67
C PRO A 188 9.60 9.95 5.21
N LYS A 189 8.63 10.86 5.39
CA LYS A 189 8.84 12.17 6.02
C LYS A 189 9.13 12.06 7.51
N TYR A 190 8.63 11.01 8.16
CA TYR A 190 8.64 10.85 9.63
C TYR A 190 9.63 9.80 10.09
N TYR A 191 9.87 8.77 9.28
CA TYR A 191 10.78 7.68 9.61
C TYR A 191 11.70 7.37 8.44
N ALA A 192 13.02 7.38 8.68
CA ALA A 192 14.03 7.22 7.63
C ALA A 192 14.01 5.84 6.99
N ASP A 193 13.94 4.77 7.82
CA ASP A 193 13.99 3.38 7.35
C ASP A 193 12.62 2.93 6.83
N THR A 194 12.13 3.60 5.78
CA THR A 194 10.82 3.36 5.17
C THR A 194 10.93 2.90 3.73
N ILE A 195 10.15 1.88 3.39
CA ILE A 195 9.91 1.43 2.01
C ILE A 195 8.43 1.63 1.70
N VAL A 196 8.14 2.30 0.60
CA VAL A 196 6.77 2.50 0.11
C VAL A 196 6.45 1.48 -0.98
N CYS A 197 5.33 0.76 -0.82
CA CYS A 197 4.73 -0.15 -1.79
C CYS A 197 3.46 0.52 -2.33
N TYR A 198 3.52 1.07 -3.53
CA TYR A 198 2.42 1.81 -4.14
C TYR A 198 1.78 1.04 -5.31
N SER A 199 0.49 1.30 -5.57
CA SER A 199 -0.24 0.74 -6.71
C SER A 199 -1.17 1.76 -7.36
N PHE A 200 -1.18 1.79 -8.69
CA PHE A 200 -2.13 2.57 -9.49
C PHE A 200 -3.49 1.87 -9.65
N SER A 201 -3.68 0.70 -9.05
CA SER A 201 -4.91 -0.10 -9.14
C SER A 201 -6.15 0.67 -8.68
N LYS A 202 -6.00 1.59 -7.73
CA LYS A 202 -7.12 2.31 -7.10
C LYS A 202 -7.18 3.77 -7.53
N SER A 203 -6.06 4.47 -7.48
CA SER A 203 -5.98 5.88 -7.89
C SER A 203 -6.40 6.11 -9.34
N LEU A 204 -5.93 5.28 -10.26
CA LEU A 204 -6.24 5.37 -11.69
C LEU A 204 -7.28 4.33 -12.17
N SER A 205 -7.89 3.54 -11.29
CA SER A 205 -8.78 2.43 -11.66
C SER A 205 -8.15 1.41 -12.63
N LEU A 206 -6.85 1.17 -12.51
CA LEU A 206 -6.06 0.28 -13.37
C LEU A 206 -5.76 -1.06 -12.70
N ALA A 207 -6.73 -1.61 -11.96
CA ALA A 207 -6.52 -2.85 -11.21
C ALA A 207 -6.12 -4.05 -12.10
N GLY A 208 -6.66 -4.13 -13.32
CA GLY A 208 -6.35 -5.18 -14.29
C GLY A 208 -4.97 -5.06 -14.93
N GLU A 209 -4.39 -3.86 -14.96
CA GLU A 209 -3.12 -3.58 -15.65
C GLU A 209 -1.89 -3.95 -14.82
N ARG A 210 -2.07 -4.25 -13.56
CA ARG A 210 -1.01 -4.72 -12.64
C ARG A 210 0.21 -3.81 -12.66
N ILE A 211 0.08 -2.57 -12.21
CA ILE A 211 1.16 -1.58 -12.21
C ILE A 211 1.27 -0.85 -10.87
N GLY A 212 2.49 -0.67 -10.40
CA GLY A 212 2.84 -0.01 -9.16
C GLY A 212 4.32 0.26 -9.07
N TYR A 213 4.80 0.63 -7.90
CA TYR A 213 6.23 0.79 -7.65
C TYR A 213 6.59 0.54 -6.18
N ILE A 214 7.86 0.22 -5.96
CA ILE A 214 8.55 0.29 -4.67
C ILE A 214 9.40 1.55 -4.68
N SER A 215 9.38 2.32 -3.60
CA SER A 215 10.31 3.44 -3.36
C SER A 215 11.03 3.21 -2.04
N VAL A 216 12.34 3.01 -2.09
CA VAL A 216 13.19 2.95 -0.90
C VAL A 216 13.56 4.38 -0.51
N SER A 217 13.36 4.76 0.75
CA SER A 217 13.75 6.07 1.25
C SER A 217 15.27 6.27 1.11
N PRO A 218 15.74 7.38 0.52
CA PRO A 218 17.18 7.67 0.46
C PRO A 218 17.85 7.85 1.81
N ALA A 219 17.06 8.08 2.87
CA ALA A 219 17.54 8.20 4.24
C ALA A 219 17.58 6.86 4.99
N CYS A 220 17.14 5.78 4.34
CA CYS A 220 17.16 4.43 4.90
C CYS A 220 18.61 3.96 5.09
N ALA A 221 18.89 3.31 6.20
CA ALA A 221 20.21 2.74 6.45
C ALA A 221 20.54 1.68 5.39
N GLY A 222 21.65 1.88 4.65
CA GLY A 222 22.04 0.99 3.56
C GLY A 222 21.06 0.98 2.37
N ALA A 223 20.49 2.15 2.01
CA ALA A 223 19.47 2.28 0.97
C ALA A 223 19.85 1.63 -0.37
N GLU A 224 21.10 1.75 -0.79
CA GLU A 224 21.60 1.15 -2.02
C GLU A 224 21.64 -0.38 -1.96
N ASP A 225 22.13 -0.94 -0.86
CA ASP A 225 22.18 -2.39 -0.65
C ASP A 225 20.78 -2.98 -0.53
N LEU A 226 19.89 -2.27 0.18
CA LEU A 226 18.49 -2.64 0.29
C LEU A 226 17.79 -2.62 -1.08
N PHE A 227 18.04 -1.60 -1.90
CA PHE A 227 17.52 -1.55 -3.25
C PHE A 227 18.08 -2.66 -4.15
N ALA A 228 19.37 -2.98 -4.01
CA ALA A 228 19.97 -4.12 -4.72
C ALA A 228 19.30 -5.45 -4.32
N ALA A 229 18.99 -5.63 -3.03
CA ALA A 229 18.24 -6.78 -2.54
C ALA A 229 16.81 -6.82 -3.11
N VAL A 230 16.11 -5.68 -3.18
CA VAL A 230 14.79 -5.56 -3.84
C VAL A 230 14.88 -5.98 -5.32
N CYS A 231 15.88 -5.51 -6.06
CA CYS A 231 16.09 -5.91 -7.45
C CYS A 231 16.35 -7.43 -7.59
N GLY A 232 17.17 -7.99 -6.71
CA GLY A 232 17.47 -9.43 -6.66
C GLY A 232 16.22 -10.27 -6.35
N ALA A 233 15.45 -9.87 -5.35
CA ALA A 233 14.19 -10.51 -4.96
C ALA A 233 13.16 -10.45 -6.09
N GLY A 234 12.97 -9.29 -6.70
CA GLY A 234 12.05 -9.13 -7.82
C GLY A 234 12.38 -10.06 -8.98
N ARG A 235 13.68 -10.21 -9.30
CA ARG A 235 14.14 -11.12 -10.34
C ARG A 235 13.95 -12.59 -9.95
N SER A 236 14.27 -12.96 -8.72
CA SER A 236 14.18 -14.35 -8.25
C SER A 236 12.72 -14.83 -8.20
N LEU A 237 11.78 -13.93 -7.94
CA LEU A 237 10.35 -14.19 -7.95
C LEU A 237 9.72 -14.19 -9.35
N GLY A 238 10.51 -13.91 -10.40
CA GLY A 238 10.04 -13.89 -11.79
C GLY A 238 9.45 -12.54 -12.25
N TYR A 239 9.49 -11.49 -11.43
CA TYR A 239 9.07 -10.14 -11.83
C TYR A 239 10.19 -9.44 -12.60
N VAL A 240 10.40 -9.84 -13.86
CA VAL A 240 11.53 -9.35 -14.69
C VAL A 240 11.41 -7.87 -15.02
N CYS A 241 10.20 -7.38 -15.36
CA CYS A 241 9.88 -5.98 -15.50
C CYS A 241 8.37 -5.78 -15.39
N ALA A 242 7.94 -4.60 -14.98
CA ALA A 242 6.53 -4.22 -14.99
C ALA A 242 6.04 -3.97 -16.44
N PRO A 243 4.72 -3.98 -16.71
CA PRO A 243 4.15 -3.77 -18.04
C PRO A 243 4.62 -2.47 -18.69
N ALA A 244 5.39 -2.57 -19.80
CA ALA A 244 6.14 -1.45 -20.40
C ALA A 244 5.25 -0.27 -20.82
N LEU A 245 4.10 -0.54 -21.44
CA LEU A 245 3.13 0.48 -21.82
C LEU A 245 2.62 1.23 -20.59
N PHE A 246 2.16 0.50 -19.56
CA PHE A 246 1.54 1.10 -18.39
C PHE A 246 2.54 1.80 -17.45
N GLN A 247 3.81 1.45 -17.48
CA GLN A 247 4.84 2.28 -16.84
C GLN A 247 4.78 3.72 -17.36
N ARG A 248 4.73 3.93 -18.69
CA ARG A 248 4.70 5.25 -19.33
C ARG A 248 3.37 5.96 -19.11
N VAL A 249 2.25 5.25 -19.25
CA VAL A 249 0.91 5.79 -19.00
C VAL A 249 0.80 6.32 -17.56
N CYS A 250 1.20 5.50 -16.57
CA CYS A 250 1.15 5.90 -15.17
C CYS A 250 2.09 7.08 -14.86
N ALA A 251 3.28 7.12 -15.47
CA ALA A 251 4.19 8.26 -15.29
C ALA A 251 3.58 9.59 -15.77
N ALA A 252 2.81 9.57 -16.87
CA ALA A 252 2.11 10.76 -17.37
C ALA A 252 0.87 11.14 -16.52
N CYS A 253 0.31 10.19 -15.78
CA CYS A 253 -0.89 10.38 -14.96
C CYS A 253 -0.59 10.51 -13.45
N LEU A 254 0.67 10.70 -13.05
CA LEU A 254 1.05 10.91 -11.65
C LEU A 254 0.29 12.10 -11.04
N GLY A 255 -0.22 11.93 -9.82
CA GLY A 255 -1.02 12.94 -9.13
C GLY A 255 -2.46 13.09 -9.65
N LYS A 256 -2.86 12.29 -10.63
CA LYS A 256 -4.27 12.19 -11.07
C LYS A 256 -4.95 11.04 -10.35
N SER A 257 -6.27 11.14 -10.21
CA SER A 257 -7.09 10.08 -9.64
C SER A 257 -8.45 10.01 -10.32
N SER A 258 -9.08 8.85 -10.25
CA SER A 258 -10.49 8.67 -10.62
C SER A 258 -11.39 9.50 -9.69
N SER A 259 -12.61 9.79 -10.13
CA SER A 259 -13.57 10.52 -9.31
C SER A 259 -13.94 9.73 -8.05
N LEU A 260 -13.83 10.36 -6.90
CA LEU A 260 -14.20 9.77 -5.61
C LEU A 260 -15.68 9.93 -5.28
N ARG A 261 -16.41 10.74 -6.05
CA ARG A 261 -17.79 11.12 -5.76
C ARG A 261 -18.72 9.91 -5.56
N ALA A 262 -18.65 8.94 -6.45
CA ALA A 262 -19.50 7.74 -6.34
C ALA A 262 -19.17 6.91 -5.09
N TYR A 263 -17.89 6.83 -4.70
CA TYR A 263 -17.49 6.15 -3.48
C TYR A 263 -17.96 6.89 -2.23
N GLU A 264 -17.89 8.22 -2.25
CA GLU A 264 -18.34 9.06 -1.14
C GLU A 264 -19.87 8.99 -0.94
N GLU A 265 -20.63 9.11 -2.04
CA GLU A 265 -22.09 8.97 -2.03
C GLU A 265 -22.52 7.57 -1.54
N ASN A 266 -21.85 6.51 -2.01
CA ASN A 266 -22.13 5.13 -1.56
C ASN A 266 -21.74 4.91 -0.08
N ARG A 267 -20.59 5.44 0.35
CA ARG A 267 -20.17 5.39 1.76
C ARG A 267 -21.24 6.01 2.66
N ASP A 268 -21.69 7.21 2.32
CA ASP A 268 -22.63 7.96 3.16
C ASP A 268 -24.00 7.29 3.17
N LEU A 269 -24.47 6.81 2.02
CA LEU A 269 -25.72 6.05 1.92
C LEU A 269 -25.68 4.79 2.81
N LEU A 270 -24.65 3.96 2.65
CA LEU A 270 -24.53 2.71 3.39
C LEU A 270 -24.27 2.93 4.87
N TYR A 271 -23.40 3.87 5.23
CA TYR A 271 -23.12 4.19 6.62
C TYR A 271 -24.39 4.64 7.36
N ASN A 272 -25.14 5.57 6.77
CA ASN A 272 -26.35 6.10 7.39
C ASN A 272 -27.42 5.00 7.53
N ALA A 273 -27.67 4.22 6.46
CA ALA A 273 -28.67 3.16 6.49
C ALA A 273 -28.31 2.06 7.50
N LEU A 274 -27.06 1.59 7.51
CA LEU A 274 -26.61 0.55 8.45
C LEU A 274 -26.69 1.03 9.90
N THR A 275 -26.31 2.28 10.16
CA THR A 275 -26.42 2.89 11.50
C THR A 275 -27.88 3.00 11.95
N GLU A 276 -28.78 3.41 11.04
CA GLU A 276 -30.22 3.46 11.30
C GLU A 276 -30.81 2.07 11.62
N TYR A 277 -30.30 1.03 10.96
CA TYR A 277 -30.66 -0.37 11.24
C TYR A 277 -30.01 -0.94 12.50
N GLY A 278 -29.21 -0.16 13.22
CA GLY A 278 -28.59 -0.56 14.48
C GLY A 278 -27.27 -1.29 14.35
N PHE A 279 -26.65 -1.32 13.16
CA PHE A 279 -25.29 -1.84 13.01
C PHE A 279 -24.26 -0.87 13.60
N SER A 280 -23.23 -1.43 14.23
CA SER A 280 -22.07 -0.67 14.68
C SER A 280 -20.99 -0.68 13.60
N CYS A 281 -20.61 0.49 13.12
CA CYS A 281 -19.49 0.67 12.20
C CYS A 281 -18.85 2.06 12.42
N ILE A 282 -17.57 2.18 12.04
CA ILE A 282 -16.88 3.47 11.98
C ILE A 282 -17.06 4.02 10.57
N ARG A 283 -17.34 5.34 10.48
CA ARG A 283 -17.42 6.01 9.18
C ARG A 283 -16.02 6.06 8.57
N PRO A 284 -15.79 5.49 7.37
CA PRO A 284 -14.47 5.48 6.77
C PRO A 284 -13.97 6.87 6.37
N ASP A 285 -12.69 7.15 6.63
CA ASP A 285 -12.00 8.35 6.17
C ASP A 285 -11.43 8.19 4.77
N GLY A 286 -11.27 6.93 4.31
CA GLY A 286 -10.71 6.61 3.00
C GLY A 286 -10.99 5.18 2.57
N ALA A 287 -10.34 4.76 1.48
CA ALA A 287 -10.59 3.52 0.78
C ALA A 287 -12.06 3.39 0.31
N PHE A 288 -12.56 2.19 0.06
CA PHE A 288 -13.95 1.94 -0.33
C PHE A 288 -14.54 0.74 0.44
N TYR A 289 -14.11 0.59 1.68
CA TYR A 289 -14.61 -0.44 2.59
C TYR A 289 -15.46 0.21 3.67
N LEU A 290 -16.50 -0.50 4.07
CA LEU A 290 -17.27 -0.22 5.27
C LEU A 290 -17.18 -1.44 6.17
N PHE A 291 -16.42 -1.33 7.26
CA PHE A 291 -16.17 -2.43 8.18
C PHE A 291 -17.19 -2.41 9.30
N ILE A 292 -18.14 -3.35 9.25
CA ILE A 292 -19.25 -3.42 10.19
C ILE A 292 -19.01 -4.52 11.23
N LYS A 293 -19.46 -4.27 12.45
CA LYS A 293 -19.52 -5.32 13.47
C LYS A 293 -20.69 -6.24 13.16
N SER A 294 -20.41 -7.54 13.05
CA SER A 294 -21.48 -8.54 12.92
C SER A 294 -22.46 -8.46 14.11
N PRO A 295 -23.77 -8.49 13.87
CA PRO A 295 -24.76 -8.56 14.94
C PRO A 295 -24.76 -9.92 15.66
N GLU A 296 -24.05 -10.90 15.10
CA GLU A 296 -23.91 -12.25 15.62
C GLU A 296 -22.47 -12.56 15.94
N GLU A 297 -22.26 -13.48 16.90
CA GLU A 297 -20.93 -13.89 17.34
C GLU A 297 -20.13 -14.55 16.19
N ASP A 298 -20.81 -15.37 15.37
CA ASP A 298 -20.23 -15.98 14.17
C ASP A 298 -20.52 -15.09 12.92
N ALA A 299 -19.56 -14.22 12.61
CA ALA A 299 -19.64 -13.34 11.43
C ALA A 299 -19.69 -14.13 10.11
N ALA A 300 -19.04 -15.30 10.02
CA ALA A 300 -19.05 -16.11 8.80
C ALA A 300 -20.43 -16.72 8.56
N ALA A 301 -21.07 -17.21 9.61
CA ALA A 301 -22.46 -17.71 9.54
C ALA A 301 -23.43 -16.58 9.19
N PHE A 302 -23.25 -15.39 9.74
CA PHE A 302 -24.02 -14.19 9.36
C PHE A 302 -23.87 -13.87 7.87
N CYS A 303 -22.64 -13.79 7.35
CA CYS A 303 -22.38 -13.54 5.93
C CYS A 303 -23.00 -14.62 5.03
N ALA A 304 -22.93 -15.90 5.45
CA ALA A 304 -23.54 -17.00 4.70
C ALA A 304 -25.06 -16.87 4.60
N ARG A 305 -25.73 -16.44 5.68
CA ARG A 305 -27.18 -16.17 5.66
C ARG A 305 -27.55 -14.95 4.85
N ALA A 306 -26.74 -13.89 4.93
CA ALA A 306 -26.95 -12.64 4.17
C ALA A 306 -27.04 -12.92 2.64
N LYS A 307 -26.30 -13.92 2.13
CA LYS A 307 -26.37 -14.34 0.72
C LYS A 307 -27.78 -14.78 0.29
N ALA A 308 -28.60 -15.35 1.17
CA ALA A 308 -29.97 -15.73 0.87
C ALA A 308 -30.87 -14.51 0.57
N TYR A 309 -30.42 -13.32 0.97
CA TYR A 309 -31.06 -12.05 0.71
C TYR A 309 -30.30 -11.19 -0.31
N GLU A 310 -29.44 -11.83 -1.11
CA GLU A 310 -28.59 -11.18 -2.13
C GLU A 310 -27.58 -10.16 -1.55
N LEU A 311 -27.31 -10.20 -0.25
CA LEU A 311 -26.30 -9.37 0.42
C LEU A 311 -24.96 -10.12 0.45
N LEU A 312 -24.01 -9.64 -0.36
CA LEU A 312 -22.67 -10.21 -0.44
C LEU A 312 -21.75 -9.47 0.53
N LEU A 313 -21.59 -10.02 1.72
CA LEU A 313 -20.66 -9.54 2.76
C LEU A 313 -19.40 -10.41 2.74
N VAL A 314 -18.26 -9.83 3.12
CA VAL A 314 -16.94 -10.48 3.14
C VAL A 314 -16.36 -10.40 4.54
#